data_af6a95221714f90ebf1eae01695baf70
#
_entry.id   af6a95221714f90ebf1eae01695baf70
#
_cell.length_a   1.000
_cell.length_b   1.000
_cell.length_c   1.000
_cell.angle_alpha   90.00
_cell.angle_beta   90.00
_cell.angle_gamma   90.00
#
_symmetry.space_group_name_H-M   'P 1'
#
loop_
_entity.id
_entity.type
_entity.pdbx_description
1 polymer ?
#
loop_
_entity_poly.entity_id
_entity_poly.type
_entity_poly.pdbx_seq_one_letter_code
_entity_poly.pdbx_strand_id
1 'polypeptide(L)'
;IKILPLPSLKFETWGRGDNYEIQIFGVDDQLVFKKKNLIVDKGLGRLQDIQNIALDELYRVVLLKPYHLPRQEYIVFKKDSNKIKFKPLLPFDFNNDGTFNFKDFLKLLGR
;
A
#
# COMPACT_ATOMS: atom_id res chain seq x y z
N ILE A 1 -19.77 22.60 -12.95
CA ILE A 1 -18.99 21.38 -13.13
C ILE A 1 -19.14 20.52 -11.90
N LYS A 2 -19.52 19.31 -12.12
CA LYS A 2 -19.71 18.37 -11.04
C LYS A 2 -18.42 17.62 -10.79
N ILE A 3 -17.85 17.80 -9.60
CA ILE A 3 -16.63 17.12 -9.22
C ILE A 3 -17.01 15.88 -8.42
N LEU A 4 -16.63 14.73 -8.92
CA LEU A 4 -16.84 13.49 -8.19
C LEU A 4 -15.82 13.37 -7.06
N PRO A 5 -16.25 12.89 -5.88
CA PRO A 5 -15.29 12.68 -4.80
C PRO A 5 -14.28 11.60 -5.20
N LEU A 6 -13.03 11.83 -4.81
CA LEU A 6 -11.97 10.84 -5.03
C LEU A 6 -12.13 9.70 -4.05
N PRO A 7 -11.74 8.48 -4.44
CA PRO A 7 -11.84 7.33 -3.53
C PRO A 7 -10.91 7.47 -2.35
N SER A 8 -11.27 6.82 -1.27
CA SER A 8 -10.45 6.74 -0.07
C SER A 8 -10.20 5.29 0.30
N LEU A 9 -9.19 5.07 1.13
CA LEU A 9 -8.80 3.73 1.54
C LEU A 9 -8.49 3.74 3.03
N LYS A 10 -9.07 2.79 3.76
CA LYS A 10 -8.64 2.46 5.12
C LYS A 10 -7.82 1.19 5.04
N PHE A 11 -6.68 1.18 5.69
CA PHE A 11 -5.86 -0.01 5.71
C PHE A 11 -5.52 -0.40 7.14
N GLU A 12 -5.48 -1.69 7.38
CA GLU A 12 -5.09 -2.25 8.67
C GLU A 12 -3.78 -2.99 8.51
N THR A 13 -2.90 -2.85 9.49
CA THR A 13 -1.68 -3.61 9.58
C THR A 13 -1.31 -3.74 11.04
N TRP A 14 -0.48 -4.72 11.35
CA TRP A 14 -0.03 -4.91 12.72
C TRP A 14 1.17 -3.99 12.95
N GLY A 15 0.99 -2.97 13.78
CA GLY A 15 2.04 -2.01 14.06
C GLY A 15 1.51 -0.59 14.18
N ARG A 16 2.44 0.34 14.37
CA ARG A 16 2.12 1.77 14.48
C ARG A 16 3.34 2.59 14.07
N GLY A 17 3.10 3.84 13.73
CA GLY A 17 4.17 4.75 13.36
C GLY A 17 3.72 5.78 12.36
N ASP A 18 4.64 6.67 11.97
CA ASP A 18 4.34 7.78 11.09
C ASP A 18 5.18 7.77 9.80
N ASN A 19 5.80 6.65 9.48
CA ASN A 19 6.70 6.56 8.34
C ASN A 19 6.28 5.47 7.36
N TYR A 20 4.99 5.19 7.31
CA TYR A 20 4.45 4.25 6.33
C TYR A 20 4.27 4.92 4.98
N GLU A 21 4.33 4.12 3.94
CA GLU A 21 4.12 4.58 2.56
C GLU A 21 3.19 3.61 1.86
N ILE A 22 2.30 4.16 1.03
CA ILE A 22 1.44 3.36 0.15
C ILE A 22 1.81 3.69 -1.28
N GLN A 23 1.98 2.64 -2.08
CA GLN A 23 2.13 2.74 -3.53
C GLN A 23 1.04 1.93 -4.19
N ILE A 24 0.43 2.47 -5.24
CA ILE A 24 -0.66 1.81 -5.95
C ILE A 24 -0.24 1.63 -7.41
N PHE A 25 -0.34 0.39 -7.90
CA PHE A 25 0.07 0.02 -9.25
C PHE A 25 -1.14 -0.47 -10.04
N GLY A 26 -1.22 -0.07 -11.31
CA GLY A 26 -2.26 -0.52 -12.21
C GLY A 26 -1.99 -1.91 -12.78
N VAL A 27 -2.89 -2.35 -13.67
CA VAL A 27 -2.81 -3.70 -14.25
C VAL A 27 -1.56 -3.92 -15.09
N ASP A 28 -0.99 -2.85 -15.62
CA ASP A 28 0.26 -2.88 -16.38
C ASP A 28 1.49 -2.68 -15.50
N ASP A 29 1.31 -2.78 -14.20
CA ASP A 29 2.36 -2.64 -13.19
C ASP A 29 3.01 -1.25 -13.17
N GLN A 30 2.30 -0.25 -13.64
CA GLN A 30 2.74 1.14 -13.56
C GLN A 30 2.28 1.78 -12.26
N LEU A 31 3.18 2.52 -11.62
CA LEU A 31 2.84 3.27 -10.41
C LEU A 31 1.89 4.40 -10.78
N VAL A 32 0.70 4.39 -10.20
CA VAL A 32 -0.31 5.41 -10.47
C VAL A 32 -0.53 6.35 -9.29
N PHE A 33 -0.14 5.95 -8.08
CA PHE A 33 -0.30 6.79 -6.90
C PHE A 33 0.71 6.40 -5.84
N LYS A 34 1.24 7.39 -5.13
CA LYS A 34 2.18 7.17 -4.02
C LYS A 34 1.95 8.23 -2.95
N LYS A 35 1.94 7.80 -1.70
CA LYS A 35 1.83 8.71 -0.55
C LYS A 35 2.77 8.24 0.55
N LYS A 36 3.63 9.15 1.00
CA LYS A 36 4.60 8.90 2.07
C LYS A 36 4.14 9.50 3.39
N ASN A 37 4.83 9.12 4.45
CA ASN A 37 4.61 9.67 5.79
C ASN A 37 3.19 9.47 6.29
N LEU A 38 2.65 8.29 6.00
CA LEU A 38 1.33 7.91 6.49
C LEU A 38 1.43 7.45 7.94
N ILE A 39 0.43 7.82 8.71
CA ILE A 39 0.36 7.48 10.13
C ILE A 39 -0.50 6.24 10.30
N VAL A 40 0.04 5.26 11.03
CA VAL A 40 -0.72 4.09 11.46
C VAL A 40 -0.86 4.17 12.97
N ASP A 41 -2.11 4.28 13.42
CA ASP A 41 -2.45 4.37 14.84
C ASP A 41 -3.30 3.17 15.21
N LYS A 42 -2.83 2.40 16.20
CA LYS A 42 -3.52 1.18 16.65
C LYS A 42 -3.82 0.22 15.51
N GLY A 43 -2.88 0.10 14.59
CA GLY A 43 -3.01 -0.80 13.46
C GLY A 43 -3.88 -0.28 12.32
N LEU A 44 -4.31 0.98 12.37
CA LEU A 44 -5.21 1.54 11.38
C LEU A 44 -4.60 2.78 10.72
N GLY A 45 -4.59 2.79 9.39
CA GLY A 45 -4.17 3.93 8.61
C GLY A 45 -5.23 4.33 7.61
N ARG A 46 -5.13 5.56 7.11
CA ARG A 46 -6.09 6.11 6.15
C ARG A 46 -5.39 6.82 5.02
N LEU A 47 -5.96 6.70 3.85
CA LEU A 47 -5.49 7.35 2.65
C LEU A 47 -6.69 8.00 1.99
N GLN A 48 -6.63 9.32 1.78
CA GLN A 48 -7.75 10.07 1.21
C GLN A 48 -7.36 10.72 -0.10
N ASP A 49 -8.36 11.06 -0.90
CA ASP A 49 -8.17 11.80 -2.15
C ASP A 49 -7.19 11.09 -3.08
N ILE A 50 -7.41 9.80 -3.28
CA ILE A 50 -6.53 9.00 -4.12
C ILE A 50 -6.79 9.34 -5.59
N GLN A 51 -5.78 9.88 -6.25
CA GLN A 51 -5.85 10.29 -7.64
C GLN A 51 -5.44 9.17 -8.58
N ASN A 52 -5.82 9.29 -9.85
CA ASN A 52 -5.42 8.38 -10.92
C ASN A 52 -5.95 6.96 -10.75
N ILE A 53 -7.06 6.82 -10.05
CA ILE A 53 -7.70 5.53 -9.80
C ILE A 53 -9.02 5.48 -10.57
N ALA A 54 -9.19 4.44 -11.37
CA ALA A 54 -10.46 4.16 -12.00
C ALA A 54 -11.26 3.20 -11.12
N LEU A 55 -12.53 3.54 -10.89
CA LEU A 55 -13.40 2.68 -10.10
C LEU A 55 -13.68 1.38 -10.85
N ASP A 56 -13.90 0.31 -10.10
CA ASP A 56 -14.23 -1.03 -10.62
C ASP A 56 -13.10 -1.67 -11.43
N GLU A 57 -11.88 -1.18 -11.26
CA GLU A 57 -10.69 -1.82 -11.83
C GLU A 57 -9.79 -2.34 -10.73
N LEU A 58 -9.01 -3.37 -11.05
CA LEU A 58 -8.13 -4.01 -10.09
C LEU A 58 -6.80 -3.27 -9.97
N TYR A 59 -6.36 -3.05 -8.74
CA TYR A 59 -5.07 -2.42 -8.46
C TYR A 59 -4.29 -3.24 -7.44
N ARG A 60 -2.98 -3.11 -7.51
CA ARG A 60 -2.07 -3.70 -6.54
C ARG A 60 -1.62 -2.60 -5.58
N VAL A 61 -1.92 -2.76 -4.30
CA VAL A 61 -1.58 -1.78 -3.27
C VAL A 61 -0.44 -2.35 -2.44
N VAL A 62 0.63 -1.58 -2.32
CA VAL A 62 1.84 -1.99 -1.59
C VAL A 62 2.00 -1.08 -0.37
N LEU A 63 2.18 -1.69 0.79
CA LEU A 63 2.46 -0.99 2.03
C LEU A 63 3.94 -1.15 2.38
N LEU A 64 4.60 -0.03 2.61
CA LEU A 64 6.03 0.01 2.90
C LEU A 64 6.30 0.72 4.22
N LYS A 65 7.41 0.35 4.85
CA LYS A 65 7.94 1.00 6.03
C LYS A 65 9.46 0.82 6.01
N PRO A 66 10.25 1.82 6.42
CA PRO A 66 11.71 1.67 6.41
C PRO A 66 12.17 0.44 7.18
N TYR A 67 13.16 -0.23 6.63
CA TYR A 67 13.79 -1.43 7.20
C TYR A 67 12.87 -2.64 7.32
N HIS A 68 11.73 -2.61 6.63
CA HIS A 68 10.78 -3.73 6.62
C HIS A 68 10.50 -4.16 5.19
N LEU A 69 10.26 -5.46 5.02
CA LEU A 69 9.83 -5.98 3.73
C LEU A 69 8.39 -5.55 3.47
N PRO A 70 8.09 -5.10 2.26
CA PRO A 70 6.74 -4.63 1.96
C PRO A 70 5.71 -5.75 1.96
N ARG A 71 4.45 -5.36 2.11
CA ARG A 71 3.30 -6.24 1.91
C ARG A 71 2.46 -5.68 0.79
N GLN A 72 1.78 -6.57 0.07
CA GLN A 72 0.91 -6.15 -1.02
C GLN A 72 -0.42 -6.87 -0.95
N GLU A 73 -1.45 -6.19 -1.40
CA GLU A 73 -2.80 -6.73 -1.55
C GLU A 73 -3.43 -6.17 -2.81
N TYR A 74 -4.33 -6.92 -3.39
CA TYR A 74 -5.08 -6.46 -4.55
C TYR A 74 -6.44 -5.96 -4.12
N ILE A 75 -6.92 -4.91 -4.78
CA ILE A 75 -8.23 -4.34 -4.47
C ILE A 75 -8.87 -3.77 -5.74
N VAL A 76 -10.20 -3.82 -5.76
CA VAL A 76 -11.00 -3.10 -6.74
C VAL A 76 -11.62 -1.92 -5.98
N PHE A 77 -11.26 -0.69 -6.39
CA PHE A 77 -11.74 0.49 -5.68
C PHE A 77 -13.20 0.77 -6.00
N LYS A 78 -13.94 1.11 -4.96
CA LYS A 78 -15.34 1.46 -5.04
C LYS A 78 -15.53 2.93 -4.69
N LYS A 79 -16.69 3.47 -5.02
CA LYS A 79 -17.00 4.88 -4.87
C LYS A 79 -16.97 5.33 -3.40
N ASP A 80 -17.47 4.50 -2.50
CA ASP A 80 -17.68 4.92 -1.11
C ASP A 80 -16.44 4.69 -0.26
N SER A 81 -16.32 3.54 0.35
CA SER A 81 -15.19 3.24 1.21
C SER A 81 -14.52 1.96 0.78
N ASN A 82 -13.21 1.94 0.93
CA ASN A 82 -12.40 0.79 0.57
C ASN A 82 -11.57 0.41 1.77
N LYS A 83 -11.35 -0.90 1.96
CA LYS A 83 -10.63 -1.40 3.12
C LYS A 83 -9.71 -2.53 2.71
N ILE A 84 -8.47 -2.47 3.18
CA ILE A 84 -7.47 -3.53 2.98
C ILE A 84 -6.89 -3.89 4.32
N LYS A 85 -6.63 -5.18 4.50
CA LYS A 85 -5.89 -5.67 5.66
C LYS A 85 -4.58 -6.26 5.18
N PHE A 86 -3.47 -5.67 5.61
CA PHE A 86 -2.13 -6.15 5.29
C PHE A 86 -1.63 -7.06 6.40
N LYS A 87 -0.88 -8.08 6.01
CA LYS A 87 -0.13 -8.89 6.97
C LYS A 87 0.97 -8.03 7.60
N PRO A 88 1.47 -8.40 8.79
CA PRO A 88 2.54 -7.62 9.42
C PRO A 88 3.75 -7.49 8.51
N LEU A 89 4.36 -6.29 8.51
CA LEU A 89 5.60 -6.07 7.79
C LEU A 89 6.74 -6.79 8.50
N LEU A 90 7.59 -7.44 7.73
CA LEU A 90 8.72 -8.18 8.28
C LEU A 90 9.96 -7.30 8.34
N PRO A 91 10.72 -7.29 9.45
CA PRO A 91 11.87 -6.40 9.63
C PRO A 91 13.14 -6.99 9.02
N PHE A 92 13.13 -7.29 7.72
CA PHE A 92 14.26 -7.93 7.06
C PHE A 92 14.90 -7.12 5.95
N ASP A 93 14.53 -5.85 5.78
CA ASP A 93 15.18 -4.98 4.81
C ASP A 93 16.32 -4.23 5.48
N PHE A 94 17.44 -4.92 5.65
CA PHE A 94 18.58 -4.37 6.36
C PHE A 94 19.26 -3.22 5.61
N ASN A 95 19.07 -3.15 4.30
CA ASN A 95 19.67 -2.10 3.49
C ASN A 95 18.86 -0.82 3.52
N ASN A 96 17.59 -0.93 3.84
CA ASN A 96 16.64 0.19 3.79
C ASN A 96 16.74 0.96 2.46
N ASP A 97 16.92 0.22 1.40
CA ASP A 97 17.08 0.81 0.08
C ASP A 97 15.75 1.28 -0.51
N GLY A 98 14.66 0.97 0.15
CA GLY A 98 13.34 1.35 -0.29
C GLY A 98 12.85 0.59 -1.50
N THR A 99 13.61 -0.37 -1.99
CA THR A 99 13.21 -1.18 -3.12
C THR A 99 12.96 -2.60 -2.66
N PHE A 100 11.85 -3.13 -3.10
CA PHE A 100 11.51 -4.52 -2.84
C PHE A 100 11.96 -5.34 -4.03
N ASN A 101 12.96 -6.20 -3.82
CA ASN A 101 13.47 -7.08 -4.85
C ASN A 101 12.70 -8.39 -4.77
N PHE A 102 12.00 -8.73 -5.83
CA PHE A 102 11.21 -9.95 -5.91
C PHE A 102 12.05 -11.20 -5.68
N LYS A 103 13.30 -11.18 -6.15
CA LYS A 103 14.21 -12.31 -5.94
C LYS A 103 14.53 -12.51 -4.45
N ASP A 104 14.70 -11.41 -3.72
CA ASP A 104 14.95 -11.50 -2.28
C ASP A 104 13.74 -12.07 -1.55
N PHE A 105 12.55 -11.68 -1.99
CA PHE A 105 11.33 -12.22 -1.43
C PHE A 105 11.23 -13.74 -1.66
N LEU A 106 11.60 -14.20 -2.85
CA LEU A 106 11.59 -15.63 -3.15
C LEU A 106 12.58 -16.39 -2.28
N LYS A 107 13.75 -15.80 -2.01
CA LYS A 107 14.74 -16.42 -1.12
C LYS A 107 14.20 -16.58 0.29
N LEU A 108 13.49 -15.57 0.79
CA LEU A 108 12.89 -15.64 2.12
C LEU A 108 11.84 -16.73 2.21
N LEU A 109 11.20 -17.07 1.12
CA LEU A 109 10.22 -18.14 1.07
C LEU A 109 10.88 -19.53 0.88
N GLY A 110 12.21 -19.61 0.88
CA GLY A 110 12.90 -20.87 0.75
C GLY A 110 12.97 -21.41 -0.66
N ARG A 111 12.91 -20.57 -1.63
CA ARG A 111 12.87 -20.93 -3.05
C ARG A 111 14.21 -20.80 -3.70
#